data_cdb74a03defc71a9a76c860f7308e787
#
_entry.id   cdb74a03defc71a9a76c860f7308e787
#
_cell.length_a   1.000
_cell.length_b   1.000
_cell.length_c   1.000
_cell.angle_alpha   90.00
_cell.angle_beta   90.00
_cell.angle_gamma   90.00
#
_symmetry.space_group_name_H-M   'P 1'
#
loop_
_entity.id
_entity.type
_entity.pdbx_description
1 polymer ?
#
loop_
_entity_poly.entity_id
_entity_poly.type
_entity_poly.pdbx_seq_one_letter_code
_entity_poly.pdbx_strand_id
1 'polypeptide(L)'
;METFNSDPKPGRLILPLVLIGMIATTYTFINRVADNNNLEIIEESVQEEVVEEVVEETSTTSSTTTTLPENYIGYLEEITAEKLQAIELGKQVLEANQNWDDKSVTYQEAKQEFADFIEDAELFVSIVAEPGPPSEFANLVSSHEELKTIVNLVFNDTIELLAGLESSDTGEQRANALSSFNTNLDQFIDKVEEIVATATSS
;
A
#
# COMPACT_ATOMS: atom_id res chain seq x y z
N MET A 1 -12.35 53.69 9.95
CA MET A 1 -11.04 53.02 9.68
C MET A 1 -11.11 51.69 10.40
N GLU A 2 -11.48 50.66 9.66
CA GLU A 2 -11.49 49.27 10.20
C GLU A 2 -10.07 48.71 10.04
N THR A 3 -9.47 48.35 11.17
CA THR A 3 -8.18 47.66 11.19
C THR A 3 -8.39 46.18 10.88
N PHE A 4 -8.00 45.77 9.68
CA PHE A 4 -7.94 44.35 9.33
C PHE A 4 -6.92 43.66 10.23
N ASN A 5 -7.42 42.81 11.12
CA ASN A 5 -6.59 41.92 11.93
C ASN A 5 -6.03 40.80 11.03
N SER A 6 -4.74 40.91 10.68
CA SER A 6 -4.05 39.97 9.78
C SER A 6 -3.22 38.93 10.54
N ASP A 7 -3.74 38.41 11.66
CA ASP A 7 -3.09 37.30 12.34
C ASP A 7 -3.14 36.04 11.47
N PRO A 8 -2.00 35.47 11.10
CA PRO A 8 -1.97 34.25 10.30
C PRO A 8 -2.57 33.11 11.12
N LYS A 9 -3.67 32.55 10.63
CA LYS A 9 -4.30 31.37 11.25
C LYS A 9 -3.27 30.24 11.32
N PRO A 10 -2.95 29.68 12.50
CA PRO A 10 -1.87 28.71 12.67
C PRO A 10 -2.02 27.46 11.77
N GLY A 11 -3.25 27.08 11.42
CA GLY A 11 -3.51 25.94 10.54
C GLY A 11 -2.96 26.06 9.10
N ARG A 12 -2.73 27.29 8.60
CA ARG A 12 -2.19 27.47 7.24
C ARG A 12 -0.70 27.15 7.11
N LEU A 13 0.04 27.09 8.22
CA LEU A 13 1.46 26.73 8.25
C LEU A 13 1.69 25.26 8.61
N ILE A 14 0.74 24.63 9.28
CA ILE A 14 0.85 23.23 9.71
C ILE A 14 0.68 22.27 8.52
N LEU A 15 -0.28 22.52 7.63
CA LEU A 15 -0.57 21.66 6.47
C LEU A 15 0.65 21.44 5.55
N PRO A 16 1.37 22.49 5.08
CA PRO A 16 2.57 22.28 4.26
C PRO A 16 3.71 21.61 5.03
N LEU A 17 3.78 21.79 6.34
CA LEU A 17 4.84 21.20 7.17
C LEU A 17 4.61 19.69 7.37
N VAL A 18 3.35 19.26 7.50
CA VAL A 18 2.96 17.85 7.55
C VAL A 18 3.21 17.18 6.19
N LEU A 19 2.86 17.84 5.09
CA LEU A 19 3.10 17.32 3.74
C LEU A 19 4.60 17.15 3.43
N ILE A 20 5.44 18.09 3.86
CA ILE A 20 6.91 17.98 3.75
C ILE A 20 7.43 16.85 4.64
N GLY A 21 6.86 16.67 5.83
CA GLY A 21 7.19 15.57 6.74
C GLY A 21 6.89 14.21 6.14
N MET A 22 5.72 14.05 5.51
CA MET A 22 5.32 12.79 4.83
C MET A 22 6.22 12.48 3.63
N ILE A 23 6.53 13.47 2.79
CA ILE A 23 7.46 13.28 1.66
C ILE A 23 8.85 12.90 2.16
N ALA A 24 9.35 13.53 3.24
CA ALA A 24 10.66 13.24 3.79
C ALA A 24 10.73 11.84 4.42
N THR A 25 9.68 11.37 5.10
CA THR A 25 9.62 10.02 5.67
C THR A 25 9.53 8.95 4.60
N THR A 26 8.75 9.19 3.54
CA THR A 26 8.66 8.28 2.39
C THR A 26 10.01 8.17 1.66
N TYR A 27 10.68 9.29 1.44
CA TYR A 27 12.00 9.31 0.78
C TYR A 27 13.08 8.60 1.62
N THR A 28 13.10 8.81 2.94
CA THR A 28 14.06 8.12 3.81
C THR A 28 13.77 6.63 3.94
N PHE A 29 12.49 6.23 3.86
CA PHE A 29 12.11 4.82 3.90
C PHE A 29 12.50 4.09 2.60
N ILE A 30 12.24 4.69 1.44
CA ILE A 30 12.64 4.14 0.13
C ILE A 30 14.17 4.00 0.05
N ASN A 31 14.93 5.00 0.47
CA ASN A 31 16.41 4.88 0.50
C ASN A 31 16.91 3.81 1.48
N ARG A 32 16.24 3.62 2.61
CA ARG A 32 16.63 2.61 3.60
C ARG A 32 16.32 1.18 3.15
N VAL A 33 15.23 0.99 2.38
CA VAL A 33 14.90 -0.30 1.74
C VAL A 33 15.86 -0.60 0.61
N ALA A 34 16.25 0.40 -0.19
CA ALA A 34 17.24 0.25 -1.25
C ALA A 34 18.64 -0.11 -0.70
N ASP A 35 19.04 0.48 0.44
CA ASP A 35 20.32 0.16 1.09
C ASP A 35 20.35 -1.23 1.75
N ASN A 36 19.19 -1.76 2.19
CA ASN A 36 19.10 -3.11 2.74
C ASN A 36 19.05 -4.22 1.68
N ASN A 37 18.82 -3.89 0.42
CA ASN A 37 18.86 -4.85 -0.69
C ASN A 37 20.26 -5.07 -1.28
N ASN A 38 21.30 -4.41 -0.73
CA ASN A 38 22.69 -4.81 -0.94
C ASN A 38 22.99 -6.04 -0.06
N LEU A 39 22.44 -7.19 -0.44
CA LEU A 39 22.91 -8.48 0.05
C LEU A 39 24.36 -8.63 -0.36
N GLU A 40 25.24 -8.75 0.63
CA GLU A 40 26.64 -9.13 0.47
C GLU A 40 26.72 -10.36 -0.43
N ILE A 41 27.22 -10.15 -1.64
CA ILE A 41 27.72 -11.26 -2.45
C ILE A 41 28.98 -11.74 -1.72
N ILE A 42 28.86 -12.84 -1.01
CA ILE A 42 30.00 -13.56 -0.47
C ILE A 42 30.77 -14.09 -1.68
N GLU A 43 31.82 -13.40 -2.05
CA GLU A 43 32.85 -13.94 -2.95
C GLU A 43 33.58 -15.06 -2.22
N GLU A 44 33.11 -16.29 -2.38
CA GLU A 44 33.86 -17.46 -1.99
C GLU A 44 34.96 -17.71 -3.06
N SER A 45 36.17 -17.38 -2.68
CA SER A 45 37.34 -17.58 -3.49
C SER A 45 37.56 -19.10 -3.76
N VAL A 46 37.26 -19.57 -4.95
CA VAL A 46 37.67 -20.91 -5.40
C VAL A 46 39.06 -20.81 -6.00
N GLN A 47 40.00 -21.47 -5.34
CA GLN A 47 41.36 -21.71 -5.83
C GLN A 47 41.33 -22.56 -7.10
N GLU A 48 42.08 -22.11 -8.05
CA GLU A 48 42.38 -22.75 -9.31
C GLU A 48 43.19 -24.05 -9.08
N GLU A 49 42.60 -25.21 -9.36
CA GLU A 49 43.34 -26.46 -9.52
C GLU A 49 43.11 -26.98 -10.95
N VAL A 50 44.20 -26.95 -11.73
CA VAL A 50 44.30 -27.44 -13.11
C VAL A 50 44.32 -28.95 -13.09
N VAL A 51 43.33 -29.63 -13.72
CA VAL A 51 43.45 -31.02 -14.15
C VAL A 51 42.83 -31.21 -15.54
N GLU A 52 43.57 -31.91 -16.38
CA GLU A 52 43.41 -32.24 -17.81
C GLU A 52 42.05 -32.85 -18.21
N GLU A 53 41.65 -32.42 -19.37
CA GLU A 53 40.94 -33.04 -20.50
C GLU A 53 40.43 -34.48 -20.36
N VAL A 54 39.07 -34.58 -20.31
CA VAL A 54 38.31 -35.72 -20.86
C VAL A 54 37.09 -35.17 -21.58
N VAL A 55 37.07 -35.38 -22.91
CA VAL A 55 35.93 -35.04 -23.77
C VAL A 55 34.84 -36.07 -23.54
N GLU A 56 33.75 -35.65 -22.89
CA GLU A 56 32.42 -36.32 -22.95
C GLU A 56 31.36 -35.30 -23.38
N GLU A 57 30.67 -35.66 -24.45
CA GLU A 57 29.52 -34.90 -24.95
C GLU A 57 28.44 -34.85 -23.87
N THR A 58 28.40 -33.75 -23.14
CA THR A 58 27.30 -33.52 -22.20
C THR A 58 26.33 -32.55 -22.84
N SER A 59 25.16 -33.08 -23.12
CA SER A 59 23.93 -32.35 -23.50
C SER A 59 23.77 -31.09 -22.65
N THR A 60 24.05 -29.93 -23.21
CA THR A 60 23.85 -28.64 -22.56
C THR A 60 22.35 -28.41 -22.43
N THR A 61 21.78 -28.79 -21.29
CA THR A 61 20.46 -28.27 -20.89
C THR A 61 20.65 -26.80 -20.55
N SER A 62 20.38 -25.96 -21.54
CA SER A 62 20.36 -24.51 -21.36
C SER A 62 19.24 -24.19 -20.39
N SER A 63 19.60 -23.99 -19.13
CA SER A 63 18.68 -23.42 -18.13
C SER A 63 18.46 -21.97 -18.54
N THR A 64 17.42 -21.72 -19.32
CA THR A 64 16.95 -20.36 -19.62
C THR A 64 16.38 -19.81 -18.31
N THR A 65 17.17 -19.07 -17.58
CA THR A 65 16.65 -18.19 -16.50
C THR A 65 15.81 -17.14 -17.20
N THR A 66 14.50 -17.35 -17.25
CA THR A 66 13.56 -16.38 -17.80
C THR A 66 13.50 -15.22 -16.81
N THR A 67 14.29 -14.17 -17.06
CA THR A 67 14.15 -12.91 -16.30
C THR A 67 12.83 -12.27 -16.70
N LEU A 68 11.99 -11.97 -15.73
CA LEU A 68 10.73 -11.25 -15.97
C LEU A 68 11.02 -9.92 -16.66
N PRO A 69 10.16 -9.46 -17.59
CA PRO A 69 10.27 -8.15 -18.21
C PRO A 69 10.27 -7.01 -17.17
N GLU A 70 11.01 -5.95 -17.44
CA GLU A 70 11.16 -4.80 -16.51
C GLU A 70 9.82 -4.15 -16.16
N ASN A 71 8.93 -3.99 -17.15
CA ASN A 71 7.58 -3.45 -16.94
C ASN A 71 6.70 -4.37 -16.07
N TYR A 72 6.93 -5.68 -16.10
CA TYR A 72 6.27 -6.63 -15.22
C TYR A 72 6.75 -6.48 -13.78
N ILE A 73 8.07 -6.37 -13.60
CA ILE A 73 8.69 -6.16 -12.28
C ILE A 73 8.20 -4.82 -11.69
N GLY A 74 8.21 -3.74 -12.48
CA GLY A 74 7.72 -2.43 -12.05
C GLY A 74 6.28 -2.48 -11.53
N TYR A 75 5.38 -3.16 -12.24
CA TYR A 75 4.00 -3.35 -11.77
C TYR A 75 3.94 -4.11 -10.43
N LEU A 76 4.75 -5.15 -10.23
CA LEU A 76 4.77 -5.89 -8.96
C LEU A 76 5.28 -5.03 -7.80
N GLU A 77 6.24 -4.15 -8.06
CA GLU A 77 6.75 -3.20 -7.08
C GLU A 77 5.68 -2.18 -6.69
N GLU A 78 4.92 -1.66 -7.67
CA GLU A 78 3.81 -0.72 -7.45
C GLU A 78 2.72 -1.34 -6.57
N ILE A 79 2.17 -2.50 -6.94
CA ILE A 79 1.11 -3.13 -6.12
C ILE A 79 1.62 -3.56 -4.73
N THR A 80 2.91 -3.85 -4.60
CA THR A 80 3.50 -4.12 -3.28
C THR A 80 3.56 -2.86 -2.42
N ALA A 81 3.85 -1.70 -3.01
CA ALA A 81 3.79 -0.42 -2.32
C ALA A 81 2.34 -0.05 -1.94
N GLU A 82 1.38 -0.30 -2.81
CA GLU A 82 -0.05 -0.13 -2.54
C GLU A 82 -0.52 -1.02 -1.37
N LYS A 83 -0.05 -2.27 -1.28
CA LYS A 83 -0.32 -3.13 -0.12
C LYS A 83 0.16 -2.50 1.19
N LEU A 84 1.33 -1.86 1.20
CA LEU A 84 1.83 -1.18 2.40
C LEU A 84 0.98 0.03 2.77
N GLN A 85 0.46 0.76 1.79
CA GLN A 85 -0.48 1.87 2.03
C GLN A 85 -1.81 1.36 2.61
N ALA A 86 -2.33 0.24 2.08
CA ALA A 86 -3.52 -0.41 2.62
C ALA A 86 -3.35 -0.80 4.10
N ILE A 87 -2.23 -1.41 4.44
CA ILE A 87 -1.91 -1.80 5.83
C ILE A 87 -1.87 -0.56 6.74
N GLU A 88 -1.26 0.53 6.30
CA GLU A 88 -1.18 1.76 7.10
C GLU A 88 -2.55 2.42 7.26
N LEU A 89 -3.37 2.49 6.21
CA LEU A 89 -4.75 2.97 6.28
C LEU A 89 -5.56 2.13 7.29
N GLY A 90 -5.46 0.81 7.21
CA GLY A 90 -6.14 -0.10 8.14
C GLY A 90 -5.77 0.16 9.59
N LYS A 91 -4.48 0.32 9.86
CA LYS A 91 -3.98 0.63 11.21
C LYS A 91 -4.52 1.96 11.74
N GLN A 92 -4.53 3.01 10.92
CA GLN A 92 -5.04 4.33 11.31
C GLN A 92 -6.55 4.30 11.59
N VAL A 93 -7.34 3.63 10.75
CA VAL A 93 -8.78 3.46 10.96
C VAL A 93 -9.08 2.70 12.25
N LEU A 94 -8.34 1.63 12.53
CA LEU A 94 -8.50 0.87 13.78
C LEU A 94 -8.13 1.71 15.02
N GLU A 95 -7.06 2.48 14.97
CA GLU A 95 -6.62 3.35 16.06
C GLU A 95 -7.66 4.46 16.32
N ALA A 96 -8.15 5.12 15.28
CA ALA A 96 -9.20 6.14 15.40
C ALA A 96 -10.49 5.57 16.00
N ASN A 97 -10.90 4.38 15.53
CA ASN A 97 -12.07 3.70 16.10
C ASN A 97 -11.88 3.38 17.59
N GLN A 98 -10.71 2.90 17.99
CA GLN A 98 -10.38 2.62 19.38
C GLN A 98 -10.37 3.89 20.22
N ASN A 99 -9.76 4.97 19.71
CA ASN A 99 -9.73 6.28 20.38
C ASN A 99 -11.14 6.81 20.67
N TRP A 100 -12.06 6.62 19.74
CA TRP A 100 -13.47 6.95 19.92
C TRP A 100 -14.13 6.08 20.98
N ASP A 101 -13.96 4.77 20.96
CA ASP A 101 -14.54 3.83 21.90
C ASP A 101 -14.04 4.06 23.34
N ASP A 102 -12.75 4.38 23.47
CA ASP A 102 -12.09 4.71 24.76
C ASP A 102 -12.43 6.13 25.26
N LYS A 103 -13.16 6.92 24.43
CA LYS A 103 -13.50 8.33 24.72
C LYS A 103 -12.26 9.21 24.93
N SER A 104 -11.16 8.88 24.27
CA SER A 104 -9.91 9.65 24.31
C SER A 104 -9.94 10.86 23.36
N VAL A 105 -10.91 10.92 22.45
CA VAL A 105 -11.17 12.03 21.53
C VAL A 105 -12.58 12.54 21.65
N THR A 106 -12.78 13.80 21.27
CA THR A 106 -14.13 14.39 21.19
C THR A 106 -14.87 13.92 19.93
N TYR A 107 -16.20 14.07 19.91
CA TYR A 107 -17.00 13.76 18.72
C TYR A 107 -16.54 14.54 17.47
N GLN A 108 -16.15 15.81 17.63
CA GLN A 108 -15.70 16.63 16.50
C GLN A 108 -14.35 16.17 15.97
N GLU A 109 -13.44 15.76 16.84
CA GLU A 109 -12.15 15.19 16.44
C GLU A 109 -12.34 13.85 15.73
N ALA A 110 -13.12 12.93 16.30
CA ALA A 110 -13.41 11.65 15.66
C ALA A 110 -14.11 11.85 14.30
N LYS A 111 -15.10 12.76 14.22
CA LYS A 111 -15.79 13.06 12.96
C LYS A 111 -14.83 13.58 11.89
N GLN A 112 -13.90 14.46 12.27
CA GLN A 112 -12.89 14.97 11.32
C GLN A 112 -11.96 13.85 10.86
N GLU A 113 -11.47 13.04 11.78
CA GLU A 113 -10.56 11.92 11.48
C GLU A 113 -11.21 10.88 10.55
N PHE A 114 -12.47 10.51 10.80
CA PHE A 114 -13.21 9.63 9.89
C PHE A 114 -13.52 10.27 8.53
N ALA A 115 -13.68 11.58 8.45
CA ALA A 115 -13.82 12.29 7.18
C ALA A 115 -12.51 12.31 6.39
N ASP A 116 -11.38 12.48 7.07
CA ASP A 116 -10.04 12.44 6.44
C ASP A 116 -9.77 11.06 5.84
N PHE A 117 -10.22 9.96 6.45
CA PHE A 117 -10.10 8.61 5.88
C PHE A 117 -10.88 8.42 4.57
N ILE A 118 -11.98 9.15 4.38
CA ILE A 118 -12.69 9.12 3.09
C ILE A 118 -11.80 9.72 1.99
N GLU A 119 -11.13 10.85 2.28
CA GLU A 119 -10.20 11.49 1.34
C GLU A 119 -8.99 10.59 1.04
N ASP A 120 -8.44 9.95 2.07
CA ASP A 120 -7.32 9.01 1.94
C ASP A 120 -7.71 7.76 1.13
N ALA A 121 -8.90 7.21 1.37
CA ALA A 121 -9.40 6.06 0.61
C ALA A 121 -9.76 6.42 -0.83
N GLU A 122 -10.27 7.62 -1.12
CA GLU A 122 -10.49 8.11 -2.49
C GLU A 122 -9.16 8.26 -3.25
N LEU A 123 -8.13 8.78 -2.58
CA LEU A 123 -6.78 8.85 -3.13
C LEU A 123 -6.24 7.44 -3.41
N PHE A 124 -6.44 6.50 -2.49
CA PHE A 124 -6.01 5.12 -2.64
C PHE A 124 -6.70 4.43 -3.83
N VAL A 125 -8.01 4.64 -4.04
CA VAL A 125 -8.72 4.20 -5.25
C VAL A 125 -8.05 4.73 -6.52
N SER A 126 -7.65 6.01 -6.52
CA SER A 126 -7.01 6.64 -7.67
C SER A 126 -5.62 6.07 -7.95
N ILE A 127 -4.86 5.76 -6.91
CA ILE A 127 -3.52 5.15 -7.01
C ILE A 127 -3.62 3.74 -7.58
N VAL A 128 -4.53 2.90 -7.07
CA VAL A 128 -4.75 1.53 -7.57
C VAL A 128 -5.31 1.53 -9.00
N ALA A 129 -6.01 2.57 -9.43
CA ALA A 129 -6.56 2.63 -10.78
C ALA A 129 -5.51 2.88 -11.87
N GLU A 130 -4.43 3.60 -11.57
CA GLU A 130 -3.45 4.12 -12.54
C GLU A 130 -2.03 4.22 -11.94
N PRO A 131 -0.97 3.73 -12.64
CA PRO A 131 -1.03 2.98 -13.89
C PRO A 131 -1.43 1.52 -13.67
N GLY A 132 -2.18 0.94 -14.58
CA GLY A 132 -2.51 -0.49 -14.53
C GLY A 132 -1.36 -1.38 -15.05
N PRO A 133 -1.53 -2.70 -15.00
CA PRO A 133 -0.53 -3.66 -15.46
C PRO A 133 -0.32 -3.56 -16.98
N PRO A 134 0.86 -4.01 -17.48
CA PRO A 134 1.10 -4.08 -18.91
C PRO A 134 0.05 -4.94 -19.62
N SER A 135 -0.52 -4.41 -20.72
CA SER A 135 -1.67 -5.02 -21.42
C SER A 135 -1.37 -6.38 -22.06
N GLU A 136 -0.10 -6.70 -22.29
CA GLU A 136 0.36 -7.99 -22.80
C GLU A 136 0.22 -9.14 -21.79
N PHE A 137 0.01 -8.84 -20.50
CA PHE A 137 -0.18 -9.82 -19.44
C PHE A 137 -1.65 -9.89 -19.01
N ALA A 138 -2.47 -10.58 -19.80
CA ALA A 138 -3.92 -10.63 -19.60
C ALA A 138 -4.36 -11.14 -18.21
N ASN A 139 -3.60 -12.04 -17.60
CA ASN A 139 -3.85 -12.52 -16.24
C ASN A 139 -3.68 -11.40 -15.20
N LEU A 140 -2.68 -10.55 -15.35
CA LEU A 140 -2.47 -9.39 -14.47
C LEU A 140 -3.57 -8.36 -14.63
N VAL A 141 -4.00 -8.10 -15.87
CA VAL A 141 -5.12 -7.19 -16.14
C VAL A 141 -6.38 -7.64 -15.41
N SER A 142 -6.73 -8.92 -15.49
CA SER A 142 -7.89 -9.47 -14.78
C SER A 142 -7.78 -9.32 -13.26
N SER A 143 -6.62 -9.68 -12.71
CA SER A 143 -6.38 -9.58 -11.26
C SER A 143 -6.37 -8.13 -10.76
N HIS A 144 -5.87 -7.21 -11.58
CA HIS A 144 -5.90 -5.77 -11.28
C HIS A 144 -7.32 -5.20 -11.27
N GLU A 145 -8.20 -5.63 -12.18
CA GLU A 145 -9.61 -5.24 -12.14
C GLU A 145 -10.33 -5.76 -10.87
N GLU A 146 -9.89 -6.90 -10.34
CA GLU A 146 -10.36 -7.38 -9.03
C GLU A 146 -9.85 -6.47 -7.90
N LEU A 147 -8.56 -6.06 -7.90
CA LEU A 147 -8.02 -5.10 -6.93
C LEU A 147 -8.80 -3.78 -6.96
N LYS A 148 -9.08 -3.23 -8.16
CA LYS A 148 -9.89 -2.02 -8.32
C LYS A 148 -11.29 -2.18 -7.73
N THR A 149 -11.89 -3.35 -7.87
CA THR A 149 -13.19 -3.63 -7.28
C THR A 149 -13.12 -3.64 -5.76
N ILE A 150 -12.11 -4.30 -5.19
CA ILE A 150 -11.95 -4.42 -3.74
C ILE A 150 -11.64 -3.05 -3.11
N VAL A 151 -10.75 -2.25 -3.70
CA VAL A 151 -10.43 -0.93 -3.16
C VAL A 151 -11.62 0.03 -3.17
N ASN A 152 -12.53 -0.09 -4.15
CA ASN A 152 -13.78 0.66 -4.13
C ASN A 152 -14.72 0.22 -2.98
N LEU A 153 -14.69 -1.05 -2.57
CA LEU A 153 -15.41 -1.50 -1.37
C LEU A 153 -14.81 -0.90 -0.11
N VAL A 154 -13.48 -0.89 0.01
CA VAL A 154 -12.76 -0.23 1.12
C VAL A 154 -13.16 1.25 1.22
N PHE A 155 -13.19 1.97 0.08
CA PHE A 155 -13.64 3.37 0.04
C PHE A 155 -15.08 3.53 0.52
N ASN A 156 -16.01 2.68 0.06
CA ASN A 156 -17.39 2.74 0.53
C ASN A 156 -17.51 2.46 2.03
N ASP A 157 -16.70 1.56 2.57
CA ASP A 157 -16.71 1.24 3.99
C ASP A 157 -16.23 2.44 4.85
N THR A 158 -15.31 3.29 4.36
CA THR A 158 -14.93 4.53 5.08
C THR A 158 -16.08 5.51 5.15
N ILE A 159 -16.91 5.61 4.11
CA ILE A 159 -18.13 6.43 4.12
C ILE A 159 -19.12 5.89 5.15
N GLU A 160 -19.32 4.57 5.20
CA GLU A 160 -20.22 3.93 6.17
C GLU A 160 -19.69 4.02 7.61
N LEU A 161 -18.37 4.06 7.82
CA LEU A 161 -17.76 4.32 9.13
C LEU A 161 -18.15 5.71 9.67
N LEU A 162 -18.04 6.75 8.84
CA LEU A 162 -18.45 8.10 9.21
C LEU A 162 -19.96 8.16 9.45
N ALA A 163 -20.77 7.57 8.57
CA ALA A 163 -22.21 7.51 8.74
C ALA A 163 -22.61 6.79 10.03
N GLY A 164 -21.92 5.71 10.39
CA GLY A 164 -22.11 4.99 11.63
C GLY A 164 -21.71 5.80 12.88
N LEU A 165 -20.67 6.65 12.79
CA LEU A 165 -20.28 7.57 13.84
C LEU A 165 -21.37 8.65 14.07
N GLU A 166 -22.01 9.13 13.00
CA GLU A 166 -23.06 10.14 13.02
C GLU A 166 -24.46 9.56 13.35
N SER A 167 -24.58 8.23 13.30
CA SER A 167 -25.82 7.52 13.60
C SER A 167 -26.25 7.71 15.06
N SER A 168 -27.57 7.72 15.28
CA SER A 168 -28.13 7.73 16.62
C SER A 168 -28.32 6.33 17.22
N ASP A 169 -27.83 5.31 16.55
CA ASP A 169 -27.88 3.94 17.04
C ASP A 169 -26.88 3.68 18.19
N THR A 170 -26.81 2.45 18.65
CA THR A 170 -25.90 2.03 19.74
C THR A 170 -24.46 1.76 19.25
N GLY A 171 -24.11 2.22 18.02
CA GLY A 171 -22.82 1.98 17.38
C GLY A 171 -22.77 0.70 16.53
N GLU A 172 -23.92 0.05 16.30
CA GLU A 172 -24.00 -1.18 15.50
C GLU A 172 -23.62 -0.93 14.02
N GLN A 173 -24.09 0.19 13.45
CA GLN A 173 -23.76 0.55 12.06
C GLN A 173 -22.26 0.74 11.89
N ARG A 174 -21.61 1.48 12.80
CA ARG A 174 -20.16 1.69 12.76
C ARG A 174 -19.36 0.38 12.95
N ALA A 175 -19.81 -0.48 13.87
CA ALA A 175 -19.17 -1.77 14.09
C ALA A 175 -19.27 -2.69 12.85
N ASN A 176 -20.40 -2.69 12.16
CA ASN A 176 -20.60 -3.44 10.92
C ASN A 176 -19.72 -2.87 9.79
N ALA A 177 -19.66 -1.55 9.64
CA ALA A 177 -18.80 -0.88 8.66
C ALA A 177 -17.31 -1.18 8.93
N LEU A 178 -16.86 -1.17 10.18
CA LEU A 178 -15.49 -1.52 10.55
C LEU A 178 -15.16 -2.98 10.21
N SER A 179 -16.10 -3.90 10.47
CA SER A 179 -15.93 -5.31 10.11
C SER A 179 -15.83 -5.51 8.60
N SER A 180 -16.67 -4.80 7.82
CA SER A 180 -16.63 -4.82 6.36
C SER A 180 -15.30 -4.23 5.83
N PHE A 181 -14.91 -3.07 6.34
CA PHE A 181 -13.63 -2.42 6.01
C PHE A 181 -12.44 -3.36 6.21
N ASN A 182 -12.32 -3.98 7.38
CA ASN A 182 -11.23 -4.91 7.66
C ASN A 182 -11.26 -6.11 6.69
N THR A 183 -12.45 -6.67 6.45
CA THR A 183 -12.60 -7.80 5.53
C THR A 183 -12.17 -7.45 4.10
N ASN A 184 -12.59 -6.29 3.59
CA ASN A 184 -12.25 -5.86 2.24
C ASN A 184 -10.76 -5.47 2.14
N LEU A 185 -10.19 -4.88 3.19
CA LEU A 185 -8.77 -4.55 3.25
C LEU A 185 -7.89 -5.81 3.26
N ASP A 186 -8.27 -6.83 4.05
CA ASP A 186 -7.59 -8.13 4.07
C ASP A 186 -7.67 -8.79 2.69
N GLN A 187 -8.84 -8.74 2.02
CA GLN A 187 -8.99 -9.26 0.66
C GLN A 187 -8.08 -8.54 -0.34
N PHE A 188 -7.90 -7.22 -0.21
CA PHE A 188 -6.96 -6.47 -1.05
C PHE A 188 -5.53 -6.95 -0.84
N ILE A 189 -5.10 -7.08 0.41
CA ILE A 189 -3.76 -7.54 0.79
C ILE A 189 -3.50 -8.95 0.27
N ASP A 190 -4.44 -9.88 0.51
CA ASP A 190 -4.36 -11.28 0.06
C ASP A 190 -4.27 -11.36 -1.47
N LYS A 191 -5.04 -10.51 -2.18
CA LYS A 191 -5.03 -10.49 -3.65
C LYS A 191 -3.70 -9.99 -4.21
N VAL A 192 -3.09 -8.97 -3.59
CA VAL A 192 -1.74 -8.53 -3.98
C VAL A 192 -0.73 -9.64 -3.74
N GLU A 193 -0.80 -10.34 -2.60
CA GLU A 193 0.09 -11.46 -2.30
C GLU A 193 -0.06 -12.62 -3.30
N GLU A 194 -1.31 -12.94 -3.70
CA GLU A 194 -1.59 -13.93 -4.74
C GLU A 194 -0.93 -13.57 -6.08
N ILE A 195 -1.08 -12.29 -6.51
CA ILE A 195 -0.48 -11.80 -7.76
C ILE A 195 1.06 -11.94 -7.71
N VAL A 196 1.68 -11.47 -6.64
CA VAL A 196 3.14 -11.52 -6.46
C VAL A 196 3.62 -12.98 -6.40
N ALA A 197 2.95 -13.86 -5.66
CA ALA A 197 3.30 -15.27 -5.55
C ALA A 197 3.20 -15.99 -6.91
N THR A 198 2.15 -15.70 -7.68
CA THR A 198 1.95 -16.29 -9.01
C THR A 198 3.06 -15.85 -9.97
N ALA A 199 3.43 -14.58 -9.92
CA ALA A 199 4.48 -14.01 -10.75
C ALA A 199 5.87 -14.62 -10.49
N THR A 200 6.18 -14.92 -9.23
CA THR A 200 7.49 -15.46 -8.82
C THR A 200 7.61 -16.97 -8.99
N SER A 201 6.50 -17.67 -9.25
CA SER A 201 6.45 -19.12 -9.39
C SER A 201 6.52 -19.59 -10.87
N SER A 202 6.54 -18.65 -11.84
CA SER A 202 6.54 -18.90 -13.28
C SER A 202 7.93 -18.81 -13.87
#